data_c04e17e9c3df7371bfffb85d5e8c3b0f
#
_entry.id   c04e17e9c3df7371bfffb85d5e8c3b0f
#
_cell.length_a   1.000
_cell.length_b   1.000
_cell.length_c   1.000
_cell.angle_alpha   90.00
_cell.angle_beta   90.00
_cell.angle_gamma   90.00
#
_symmetry.space_group_name_H-M   'P 1'
#
loop_
_entity.id
_entity.type
_entity.pdbx_description
1 polymer ?
#
loop_
_entity_poly.entity_id
_entity_poly.type
_entity_poly.pdbx_seq_one_letter_code
_entity_poly.pdbx_strand_id
1 'polypeptide(L)'
;MNRAAVTSLVVFVLLVAVGWYLTNLQSSKDNPPTSPVPVPSGSADLGAVKIAPEGKMAGYSRDRFPHWASQGNSCDTREIVLQRQGTDVKTDKDCKAVSGTWNSAYDGVVIKDGGEVDIDHTVPLAEAWRSGADKWTDDERKAFANDLGGIQLVAVTAKSNRSKGDQDPAKWKPPVESYWCTYAQHWIAVKITYKLTADQAEYDALAVMLKKC
;
A
#
# COMPACT_ATOMS: atom_id res chain seq x y z
N MET A 1 42.65 30.25 -34.82
CA MET A 1 42.33 29.02 -34.02
C MET A 1 42.52 27.81 -34.92
N ASN A 2 43.44 26.91 -34.57
CA ASN A 2 43.81 25.78 -35.43
C ASN A 2 42.68 24.76 -35.47
N ARG A 3 42.33 24.27 -36.68
CA ARG A 3 41.27 23.26 -36.90
C ARG A 3 41.43 22.00 -36.03
N ALA A 4 42.66 21.63 -35.69
CA ALA A 4 42.99 20.52 -34.82
C ALA A 4 42.55 20.74 -33.36
N ALA A 5 42.58 21.96 -32.84
CA ALA A 5 42.15 22.28 -31.46
C ALA A 5 40.63 22.23 -31.33
N VAL A 6 39.88 22.60 -32.36
CA VAL A 6 38.39 22.54 -32.37
C VAL A 6 37.90 21.08 -32.44
N THR A 7 38.54 20.24 -33.25
CA THR A 7 38.19 18.80 -33.34
C THR A 7 38.45 18.06 -32.03
N SER A 8 39.59 18.36 -31.34
CA SER A 8 39.87 17.75 -30.03
C SER A 8 38.84 18.14 -28.97
N LEU A 9 38.39 19.40 -28.94
CA LEU A 9 37.39 19.85 -27.95
C LEU A 9 36.03 19.21 -28.19
N VAL A 10 35.59 19.07 -29.45
CA VAL A 10 34.32 18.46 -29.80
C VAL A 10 34.31 16.97 -29.46
N VAL A 11 35.40 16.24 -29.73
CA VAL A 11 35.51 14.81 -29.37
C VAL A 11 35.49 14.62 -27.85
N PHE A 12 36.15 15.49 -27.08
CA PHE A 12 36.14 15.40 -25.61
C PHE A 12 34.77 15.67 -25.02
N VAL A 13 34.04 16.66 -25.52
CA VAL A 13 32.66 16.96 -25.08
C VAL A 13 31.70 15.81 -25.40
N LEU A 14 31.85 15.17 -26.58
CA LEU A 14 31.03 14.01 -26.94
C LEU A 14 31.34 12.78 -26.05
N LEU A 15 32.60 12.54 -25.70
CA LEU A 15 32.97 11.43 -24.81
C LEU A 15 32.47 11.66 -23.39
N VAL A 16 32.49 12.89 -22.87
CA VAL A 16 31.91 13.22 -21.56
C VAL A 16 30.40 13.08 -21.57
N ALA A 17 29.73 13.55 -22.63
CA ALA A 17 28.27 13.41 -22.76
C ALA A 17 27.83 11.96 -22.89
N VAL A 18 28.54 11.12 -23.64
CA VAL A 18 28.28 9.68 -23.74
C VAL A 18 28.57 8.97 -22.42
N GLY A 19 29.65 9.32 -21.73
CA GLY A 19 29.97 8.79 -20.40
C GLY A 19 28.87 9.12 -19.37
N TRP A 20 28.38 10.37 -19.34
CA TRP A 20 27.29 10.80 -18.47
C TRP A 20 25.98 10.10 -18.82
N TYR A 21 25.68 9.95 -20.14
CA TYR A 21 24.49 9.22 -20.60
C TYR A 21 24.53 7.75 -20.23
N LEU A 22 25.69 7.07 -20.38
CA LEU A 22 25.85 5.66 -20.01
C LEU A 22 25.78 5.44 -18.49
N THR A 23 26.33 6.36 -17.66
CA THR A 23 26.19 6.28 -16.20
C THR A 23 24.75 6.49 -15.74
N ASN A 24 23.98 7.37 -16.40
CA ASN A 24 22.57 7.54 -16.11
C ASN A 24 21.70 6.35 -16.58
N LEU A 25 22.08 5.65 -17.66
CA LEU A 25 21.41 4.42 -18.08
C LEU A 25 21.65 3.26 -17.12
N GLN A 26 22.78 3.25 -16.40
CA GLN A 26 23.11 2.21 -15.40
C GLN A 26 22.35 2.42 -14.09
N SER A 27 21.95 3.67 -13.78
CA SER A 27 21.18 4.00 -12.56
C SER A 27 19.71 3.60 -12.63
N SER A 28 19.21 3.12 -13.77
CA SER A 28 17.81 2.71 -13.95
C SER A 28 17.56 1.21 -13.78
N LYS A 29 18.55 0.45 -13.28
CA LYS A 29 18.44 -0.99 -13.02
C LYS A 29 18.34 -1.35 -11.54
N ASP A 30 18.06 -0.38 -10.68
CA ASP A 30 17.75 -0.68 -9.29
C ASP A 30 16.35 -1.30 -9.25
N ASN A 31 16.33 -2.64 -9.12
CA ASN A 31 15.12 -3.37 -8.77
C ASN A 31 14.51 -2.71 -7.53
N PRO A 32 13.18 -2.49 -7.49
CA PRO A 32 12.55 -2.06 -6.26
C PRO A 32 12.90 -3.07 -5.16
N PRO A 33 13.18 -2.61 -3.94
CA PRO A 33 13.60 -3.50 -2.87
C PRO A 33 12.52 -4.55 -2.61
N THR A 34 12.88 -5.82 -2.78
CA THR A 34 12.06 -7.01 -2.48
C THR A 34 11.98 -7.29 -0.97
N SER A 35 12.24 -6.31 -0.14
CA SER A 35 12.09 -6.44 1.31
C SER A 35 10.65 -6.16 1.72
N PRO A 36 10.05 -6.99 2.60
CA PRO A 36 8.81 -6.62 3.27
C PRO A 36 9.01 -5.23 3.89
N VAL A 37 8.04 -4.33 3.65
CA VAL A 37 8.09 -2.99 4.26
C VAL A 37 8.26 -3.17 5.76
N PRO A 38 9.28 -2.56 6.40
CA PRO A 38 9.46 -2.69 7.82
C PRO A 38 8.22 -2.17 8.53
N VAL A 39 7.54 -3.05 9.27
CA VAL A 39 6.59 -2.60 10.29
C VAL A 39 7.35 -1.63 11.19
N PRO A 40 6.84 -0.43 11.47
CA PRO A 40 7.48 0.46 12.44
C PRO A 40 7.75 -0.38 13.70
N SER A 41 9.02 -0.49 14.09
CA SER A 41 9.45 -1.26 15.25
C SER A 41 9.09 -0.51 16.54
N GLY A 42 7.78 -0.49 16.82
CA GLY A 42 7.15 0.01 18.02
C GLY A 42 5.72 -0.51 17.99
N SER A 43 5.27 -1.14 19.07
CA SER A 43 3.85 -1.49 19.21
C SER A 43 3.02 -0.26 18.93
N ALA A 44 2.10 -0.31 17.97
CA ALA A 44 1.19 0.80 17.71
C ALA A 44 0.44 1.11 19.00
N ASP A 45 0.59 2.34 19.52
CA ASP A 45 -0.03 2.76 20.78
C ASP A 45 -1.54 2.94 20.58
N LEU A 46 -2.31 1.94 20.98
CA LEU A 46 -3.77 2.03 20.92
C LEU A 46 -4.31 3.25 21.71
N GLY A 47 -3.64 3.66 22.78
CA GLY A 47 -4.02 4.85 23.57
C GLY A 47 -3.95 6.17 22.78
N ALA A 48 -3.22 6.20 21.67
CA ALA A 48 -3.17 7.36 20.79
C ALA A 48 -4.37 7.44 19.81
N VAL A 49 -5.17 6.39 19.67
CA VAL A 49 -6.39 6.41 18.85
C VAL A 49 -7.52 7.07 19.62
N LYS A 50 -8.05 8.15 19.05
CA LYS A 50 -9.18 8.86 19.64
C LYS A 50 -10.47 8.05 19.54
N ILE A 51 -11.16 7.85 20.66
CA ILE A 51 -12.50 7.21 20.66
C ILE A 51 -13.56 8.26 20.33
N ALA A 52 -14.43 7.95 19.36
CA ALA A 52 -15.59 8.75 19.01
C ALA A 52 -16.66 7.88 18.32
N PRO A 53 -17.94 8.22 18.41
CA PRO A 53 -18.98 7.52 17.66
C PRO A 53 -18.73 7.55 16.15
N GLU A 54 -19.12 6.50 15.43
CA GLU A 54 -19.10 6.47 13.97
C GLU A 54 -19.89 7.65 13.36
N GLY A 55 -19.34 8.24 12.32
CA GLY A 55 -20.00 9.23 11.49
C GLY A 55 -21.07 8.60 10.57
N LYS A 56 -21.86 9.46 9.93
CA LYS A 56 -22.90 9.03 9.00
C LYS A 56 -22.33 8.69 7.63
N MET A 57 -22.93 7.72 6.95
CA MET A 57 -22.58 7.36 5.56
C MET A 57 -23.11 8.35 4.51
N ALA A 58 -23.86 9.39 4.91
CA ALA A 58 -24.35 10.38 3.99
C ALA A 58 -23.21 11.02 3.17
N GLY A 59 -23.36 11.01 1.84
CA GLY A 59 -22.36 11.53 0.91
C GLY A 59 -21.19 10.57 0.62
N TYR A 60 -21.13 9.40 1.23
CA TYR A 60 -20.15 8.38 0.85
C TYR A 60 -20.43 7.81 -0.53
N SER A 61 -19.39 7.70 -1.32
CA SER A 61 -19.28 6.76 -2.43
C SER A 61 -17.83 6.32 -2.54
N ARG A 62 -17.60 5.12 -3.07
CA ARG A 62 -16.24 4.61 -3.30
C ARG A 62 -15.45 5.52 -4.25
N ASP A 63 -16.11 6.18 -5.19
CA ASP A 63 -15.49 7.09 -6.17
C ASP A 63 -14.92 8.36 -5.54
N ARG A 64 -15.35 8.71 -4.33
CA ARG A 64 -14.74 9.80 -3.56
C ARG A 64 -13.35 9.48 -3.01
N PHE A 65 -12.93 8.23 -3.14
CA PHE A 65 -11.57 7.76 -2.87
C PHE A 65 -10.95 7.27 -4.18
N PRO A 66 -10.42 8.15 -5.04
CA PRO A 66 -9.79 7.74 -6.29
C PRO A 66 -8.63 6.80 -6.00
N HIS A 67 -8.87 5.51 -6.15
CA HIS A 67 -7.90 4.43 -5.92
C HIS A 67 -7.32 3.93 -7.24
N TRP A 68 -6.22 3.17 -7.16
CA TRP A 68 -5.43 2.68 -8.29
C TRP A 68 -4.90 3.83 -9.15
N ALA A 69 -4.40 4.89 -8.49
CA ALA A 69 -3.77 6.01 -9.17
C ALA A 69 -2.53 5.57 -9.94
N SER A 70 -2.30 6.20 -11.11
CA SER A 70 -1.10 5.93 -11.90
C SER A 70 0.18 6.24 -11.10
N GLN A 71 1.13 5.32 -11.16
CA GLN A 71 2.45 5.41 -10.53
C GLN A 71 3.58 5.58 -11.57
N GLY A 72 3.23 5.81 -12.83
CA GLY A 72 4.17 5.86 -13.96
C GLY A 72 4.48 4.49 -14.57
N ASN A 73 5.15 4.49 -15.70
CA ASN A 73 5.58 3.27 -16.42
C ASN A 73 4.45 2.24 -16.65
N SER A 74 3.26 2.72 -16.98
CA SER A 74 2.02 1.95 -17.11
C SER A 74 1.55 1.23 -15.83
N CYS A 75 2.21 1.44 -14.69
CA CYS A 75 1.81 0.88 -13.41
C CYS A 75 0.77 1.75 -12.70
N ASP A 76 -0.15 1.14 -12.02
CA ASP A 76 -0.99 1.77 -11.01
C ASP A 76 -0.60 1.32 -9.59
N THR A 77 -1.28 1.87 -8.58
CA THR A 77 -1.02 1.53 -7.17
C THR A 77 -1.20 0.03 -6.90
N ARG A 78 -2.23 -0.61 -7.49
CA ARG A 78 -2.48 -2.04 -7.32
C ARG A 78 -1.31 -2.88 -7.83
N GLU A 79 -0.82 -2.60 -9.03
CA GLU A 79 0.28 -3.35 -9.63
C GLU A 79 1.60 -3.17 -8.86
N ILE A 80 1.84 -1.97 -8.31
CA ILE A 80 2.99 -1.74 -7.42
C ILE A 80 2.90 -2.58 -6.13
N VAL A 81 1.71 -2.66 -5.51
CA VAL A 81 1.52 -3.48 -4.30
C VAL A 81 1.73 -4.96 -4.62
N LEU A 82 1.18 -5.46 -5.73
CA LEU A 82 1.37 -6.85 -6.17
C LEU A 82 2.85 -7.19 -6.36
N GLN A 83 3.61 -6.30 -7.01
CA GLN A 83 5.06 -6.50 -7.20
C GLN A 83 5.83 -6.49 -5.89
N ARG A 84 5.47 -5.63 -4.95
CA ARG A 84 6.18 -5.50 -3.66
C ARG A 84 5.88 -6.63 -2.68
N GLN A 85 4.66 -7.16 -2.70
CA GLN A 85 4.21 -8.17 -1.73
C GLN A 85 4.21 -9.61 -2.27
N GLY A 86 4.49 -9.78 -3.57
CA GLY A 86 4.68 -11.09 -4.17
C GLY A 86 6.15 -11.48 -4.28
N THR A 87 6.38 -12.78 -4.46
CA THR A 87 7.70 -13.36 -4.80
C THR A 87 7.67 -13.83 -6.24
N ASP A 88 8.78 -13.63 -6.97
CA ASP A 88 8.93 -14.02 -8.38
C ASP A 88 7.82 -13.47 -9.29
N VAL A 89 7.37 -12.25 -9.01
CA VAL A 89 6.29 -11.61 -9.77
C VAL A 89 6.75 -11.29 -11.18
N LYS A 90 5.96 -11.74 -12.15
CA LYS A 90 6.15 -11.41 -13.58
C LYS A 90 5.04 -10.47 -14.02
N THR A 91 5.42 -9.42 -14.70
CA THR A 91 4.49 -8.45 -15.27
C THR A 91 4.50 -8.54 -16.80
N ASP A 92 3.40 -8.16 -17.42
CA ASP A 92 3.34 -7.90 -18.85
C ASP A 92 3.89 -6.49 -19.20
N LYS A 93 3.80 -6.14 -20.51
CA LYS A 93 4.26 -4.83 -21.01
C LYS A 93 3.50 -3.62 -20.45
N ASP A 94 2.31 -3.86 -19.93
CA ASP A 94 1.41 -2.84 -19.37
C ASP A 94 1.46 -2.83 -17.81
N CYS A 95 2.54 -3.41 -17.23
CA CYS A 95 2.81 -3.52 -15.79
C CYS A 95 1.87 -4.49 -15.03
N LYS A 96 0.93 -5.15 -15.69
CA LYS A 96 -0.01 -6.06 -15.03
C LYS A 96 0.71 -7.30 -14.50
N ALA A 97 0.57 -7.60 -13.21
CA ALA A 97 1.08 -8.82 -12.61
C ALA A 97 0.33 -10.04 -13.15
N VAL A 98 1.02 -10.89 -13.93
CA VAL A 98 0.42 -12.08 -14.58
C VAL A 98 0.69 -13.36 -13.82
N SER A 99 1.81 -13.45 -13.10
CA SER A 99 2.13 -14.59 -12.24
C SER A 99 3.09 -14.19 -11.13
N GLY A 100 3.12 -14.97 -10.07
CA GLY A 100 3.96 -14.75 -8.90
C GLY A 100 3.56 -15.70 -7.78
N THR A 101 3.99 -15.40 -6.57
CA THR A 101 3.53 -16.10 -5.37
C THR A 101 3.16 -15.07 -4.31
N TRP A 102 1.91 -15.04 -3.91
CA TRP A 102 1.40 -14.18 -2.85
C TRP A 102 0.89 -15.04 -1.71
N ASN A 103 1.32 -14.73 -0.48
CA ASN A 103 0.83 -15.40 0.72
C ASN A 103 -0.19 -14.48 1.40
N SER A 104 -1.47 -14.80 1.30
CA SER A 104 -2.53 -14.05 1.97
C SER A 104 -2.41 -14.21 3.48
N ALA A 105 -2.05 -13.13 4.17
CA ALA A 105 -1.89 -13.14 5.62
C ALA A 105 -3.21 -13.32 6.37
N TYR A 106 -4.36 -13.03 5.73
CA TYR A 106 -5.67 -13.12 6.38
C TYR A 106 -6.14 -14.55 6.57
N ASP A 107 -5.83 -15.45 5.62
CA ASP A 107 -6.33 -16.82 5.59
C ASP A 107 -5.25 -17.89 5.33
N GLY A 108 -3.99 -17.49 5.18
CA GLY A 108 -2.85 -18.39 4.98
C GLY A 108 -2.79 -19.01 3.58
N VAL A 109 -3.63 -18.59 2.65
CA VAL A 109 -3.70 -19.16 1.31
C VAL A 109 -2.59 -18.61 0.41
N VAL A 110 -1.95 -19.50 -0.36
CA VAL A 110 -0.96 -19.16 -1.37
C VAL A 110 -1.65 -18.99 -2.73
N ILE A 111 -1.46 -17.83 -3.35
CA ILE A 111 -2.04 -17.47 -4.64
C ILE A 111 -0.91 -17.40 -5.68
N LYS A 112 -1.15 -17.93 -6.89
CA LYS A 112 -0.16 -17.98 -7.98
C LYS A 112 -0.49 -17.10 -9.18
N ASP A 113 -1.75 -16.72 -9.31
CA ASP A 113 -2.25 -15.84 -10.38
C ASP A 113 -2.53 -14.44 -9.81
N GLY A 114 -1.90 -13.41 -10.37
CA GLY A 114 -2.10 -12.01 -9.94
C GLY A 114 -3.54 -11.53 -10.14
N GLY A 115 -4.31 -12.14 -11.04
CA GLY A 115 -5.74 -11.85 -11.23
C GLY A 115 -6.63 -12.33 -10.10
N GLU A 116 -6.16 -13.29 -9.28
CA GLU A 116 -6.89 -13.84 -8.13
C GLU A 116 -6.53 -13.13 -6.81
N VAL A 117 -5.54 -12.22 -6.84
CA VAL A 117 -5.16 -11.42 -5.68
C VAL A 117 -6.00 -10.15 -5.64
N ASP A 118 -6.70 -9.92 -4.53
CA ASP A 118 -7.26 -8.61 -4.22
C ASP A 118 -6.25 -7.79 -3.39
N ILE A 119 -6.26 -6.47 -3.58
CA ILE A 119 -5.58 -5.54 -2.67
C ILE A 119 -6.63 -4.97 -1.74
N ASP A 120 -6.51 -5.33 -0.46
CA ASP A 120 -7.36 -4.80 0.60
C ASP A 120 -6.81 -3.50 1.17
N HIS A 121 -7.69 -2.59 1.53
CA HIS A 121 -7.37 -1.46 2.41
C HIS A 121 -7.52 -1.93 3.86
N THR A 122 -6.42 -2.01 4.63
CA THR A 122 -6.43 -2.44 6.03
C THR A 122 -7.54 -1.75 6.81
N VAL A 123 -7.60 -0.42 6.77
CA VAL A 123 -8.80 0.35 7.16
C VAL A 123 -9.62 0.61 5.90
N PRO A 124 -10.80 0.02 5.75
CA PRO A 124 -11.64 0.18 4.56
C PRO A 124 -11.98 1.63 4.26
N LEU A 125 -12.20 1.96 2.99
CA LEU A 125 -12.53 3.35 2.57
C LEU A 125 -13.82 3.85 3.24
N ALA A 126 -14.84 2.99 3.36
CA ALA A 126 -16.08 3.31 4.03
C ALA A 126 -15.91 3.45 5.55
N GLU A 127 -15.03 2.64 6.15
CA GLU A 127 -14.66 2.78 7.56
C GLU A 127 -13.91 4.10 7.80
N ALA A 128 -12.95 4.45 6.95
CA ALA A 128 -12.27 5.74 7.03
C ALA A 128 -13.27 6.91 6.96
N TRP A 129 -14.28 6.81 6.07
CA TRP A 129 -15.34 7.81 5.97
C TRP A 129 -16.08 7.98 7.30
N ARG A 130 -16.52 6.88 7.93
CA ARG A 130 -17.22 6.90 9.24
C ARG A 130 -16.33 7.44 10.36
N SER A 131 -15.01 7.28 10.22
CA SER A 131 -14.03 7.65 11.25
C SER A 131 -13.42 9.05 11.05
N GLY A 132 -13.90 9.86 10.08
CA GLY A 132 -13.48 11.24 9.92
C GLY A 132 -13.05 11.66 8.52
N ALA A 133 -12.85 10.73 7.57
CA ALA A 133 -12.48 11.04 6.19
C ALA A 133 -13.60 11.73 5.38
N ASP A 134 -14.81 11.78 5.91
CA ASP A 134 -15.91 12.57 5.39
C ASP A 134 -15.56 14.08 5.29
N LYS A 135 -14.65 14.55 6.15
CA LYS A 135 -14.18 15.95 6.22
C LYS A 135 -12.90 16.20 5.41
N TRP A 136 -12.31 15.17 4.84
CA TRP A 136 -11.06 15.30 4.09
C TRP A 136 -11.31 15.96 2.72
N THR A 137 -10.25 16.54 2.17
CA THR A 137 -10.18 16.93 0.76
C THR A 137 -10.12 15.69 -0.14
N ASP A 138 -10.40 15.87 -1.43
CA ASP A 138 -10.29 14.78 -2.40
C ASP A 138 -8.85 14.27 -2.53
N ASP A 139 -7.85 15.17 -2.39
CA ASP A 139 -6.42 14.78 -2.40
C ASP A 139 -6.04 13.94 -1.18
N GLU A 140 -6.54 14.25 0.01
CA GLU A 140 -6.32 13.44 1.22
C GLU A 140 -6.95 12.05 1.08
N ARG A 141 -8.17 11.96 0.55
CA ARG A 141 -8.82 10.68 0.26
C ARG A 141 -8.07 9.88 -0.79
N LYS A 142 -7.57 10.53 -1.85
CA LYS A 142 -6.73 9.90 -2.87
C LYS A 142 -5.42 9.40 -2.28
N ALA A 143 -4.76 10.18 -1.43
CA ALA A 143 -3.51 9.77 -0.76
C ALA A 143 -3.73 8.54 0.11
N PHE A 144 -4.79 8.51 0.93
CA PHE A 144 -5.17 7.37 1.76
C PHE A 144 -5.45 6.10 0.93
N ALA A 145 -6.22 6.25 -0.16
CA ALA A 145 -6.60 5.12 -1.00
C ALA A 145 -5.44 4.53 -1.82
N ASN A 146 -4.32 5.26 -1.93
CA ASN A 146 -3.13 4.85 -2.69
C ASN A 146 -1.86 4.83 -1.84
N ASP A 147 -2.00 4.67 -0.52
CA ASP A 147 -0.87 4.69 0.40
C ASP A 147 0.06 3.48 0.19
N LEU A 148 1.18 3.73 -0.45
CA LEU A 148 2.25 2.78 -0.67
C LEU A 148 3.23 2.67 0.51
N GLY A 149 2.92 3.25 1.66
CA GLY A 149 3.71 3.16 2.91
C GLY A 149 3.76 1.76 3.53
N GLY A 150 2.96 0.83 3.02
CA GLY A 150 3.15 -0.61 3.22
C GLY A 150 2.22 -1.30 4.18
N ILE A 151 1.40 -0.58 4.95
CA ILE A 151 0.49 -1.20 5.93
C ILE A 151 -1.00 -0.99 5.60
N GLN A 152 -1.32 0.02 4.77
CA GLN A 152 -2.71 0.31 4.38
C GLN A 152 -3.18 -0.59 3.23
N LEU A 153 -2.28 -1.01 2.33
CA LEU A 153 -2.62 -1.83 1.18
C LEU A 153 -1.98 -3.21 1.31
N VAL A 154 -2.80 -4.26 1.32
CA VAL A 154 -2.37 -5.64 1.59
C VAL A 154 -2.90 -6.59 0.51
N ALA A 155 -1.99 -7.40 -0.06
CA ALA A 155 -2.34 -8.45 -1.01
C ALA A 155 -2.95 -9.65 -0.28
N VAL A 156 -4.20 -9.99 -0.59
CA VAL A 156 -4.97 -11.04 0.09
C VAL A 156 -5.84 -11.82 -0.91
N THR A 157 -6.46 -12.91 -0.46
CA THR A 157 -7.47 -13.59 -1.28
C THR A 157 -8.71 -12.72 -1.49
N ALA A 158 -9.28 -12.78 -2.68
CA ALA A 158 -10.58 -12.15 -2.97
C ALA A 158 -11.68 -12.61 -2.00
N LYS A 159 -11.62 -13.86 -1.53
CA LYS A 159 -12.56 -14.41 -0.56
C LYS A 159 -12.50 -13.66 0.78
N SER A 160 -11.31 -13.51 1.36
CA SER A 160 -11.14 -12.82 2.65
C SER A 160 -11.43 -11.33 2.52
N ASN A 161 -10.98 -10.68 1.44
CA ASN A 161 -11.26 -9.28 1.18
C ASN A 161 -12.78 -9.00 1.10
N ARG A 162 -13.52 -9.80 0.34
CA ARG A 162 -14.98 -9.64 0.19
C ARG A 162 -15.73 -9.99 1.48
N SER A 163 -15.25 -10.97 2.25
CA SER A 163 -15.80 -11.29 3.58
C SER A 163 -15.61 -10.14 4.57
N LYS A 164 -14.47 -9.45 4.53
CA LYS A 164 -14.20 -8.28 5.36
C LYS A 164 -15.09 -7.11 4.96
N GLY A 165 -15.16 -6.80 3.67
CA GLY A 165 -15.92 -5.66 3.18
C GLY A 165 -15.48 -4.35 3.82
N ASP A 166 -16.44 -3.60 4.37
CA ASP A 166 -16.22 -2.33 5.05
C ASP A 166 -16.26 -2.45 6.59
N GLN A 167 -16.14 -3.66 7.11
CA GLN A 167 -16.25 -3.97 8.54
C GLN A 167 -14.96 -3.62 9.30
N ASP A 168 -15.15 -3.13 10.52
CA ASP A 168 -14.12 -2.90 11.52
C ASP A 168 -13.77 -4.20 12.30
N PRO A 169 -12.70 -4.20 13.15
CA PRO A 169 -12.27 -5.36 13.92
C PRO A 169 -13.28 -5.91 14.94
N ALA A 170 -14.31 -5.17 15.31
CA ALA A 170 -15.39 -5.69 16.14
C ALA A 170 -16.32 -6.64 15.37
N LYS A 171 -16.47 -6.40 14.05
CA LYS A 171 -17.39 -7.11 13.17
C LYS A 171 -16.71 -8.20 12.35
N TRP A 172 -15.44 -7.99 11.98
CA TRP A 172 -14.65 -8.95 11.21
C TRP A 172 -13.20 -9.03 11.70
N LYS A 173 -12.64 -10.22 11.68
CA LYS A 173 -11.24 -10.51 11.99
C LYS A 173 -10.66 -11.49 10.96
N PRO A 174 -9.36 -11.39 10.64
CA PRO A 174 -8.70 -12.41 9.83
C PRO A 174 -8.94 -13.81 10.37
N PRO A 175 -9.28 -14.81 9.50
CA PRO A 175 -9.44 -16.21 9.93
C PRO A 175 -8.20 -16.78 10.63
N VAL A 176 -6.98 -16.34 10.25
CA VAL A 176 -5.73 -16.76 10.86
C VAL A 176 -5.48 -15.96 12.14
N GLU A 177 -5.73 -16.57 13.30
CA GLU A 177 -5.59 -15.90 14.59
C GLU A 177 -4.16 -15.44 14.89
N SER A 178 -3.15 -16.14 14.42
CA SER A 178 -1.74 -15.73 14.60
C SER A 178 -1.41 -14.40 13.88
N TYR A 179 -2.24 -13.94 12.96
CA TYR A 179 -2.10 -12.66 12.29
C TYR A 179 -2.80 -11.50 13.04
N TRP A 180 -3.60 -11.76 14.06
CA TRP A 180 -4.37 -10.72 14.75
C TRP A 180 -3.51 -9.63 15.37
N CYS A 181 -2.37 -9.98 15.98
CA CYS A 181 -1.44 -8.99 16.51
C CYS A 181 -1.00 -7.99 15.43
N THR A 182 -0.47 -8.50 14.31
CA THR A 182 -0.02 -7.69 13.19
C THR A 182 -1.16 -6.88 12.57
N TYR A 183 -2.33 -7.49 12.38
CA TYR A 183 -3.50 -6.80 11.84
C TYR A 183 -3.94 -5.62 12.71
N ALA A 184 -4.01 -5.82 14.04
CA ALA A 184 -4.35 -4.75 14.99
C ALA A 184 -3.31 -3.63 14.98
N GLN A 185 -2.02 -3.97 14.96
CA GLN A 185 -0.94 -2.99 14.87
C GLN A 185 -1.03 -2.15 13.59
N HIS A 186 -1.26 -2.78 12.43
CA HIS A 186 -1.45 -2.08 11.16
C HIS A 186 -2.67 -1.17 11.19
N TRP A 187 -3.81 -1.67 11.68
CA TRP A 187 -5.05 -0.90 11.80
C TRP A 187 -4.86 0.35 12.65
N ILE A 188 -4.29 0.19 13.84
CA ILE A 188 -3.99 1.29 14.78
C ILE A 188 -3.04 2.30 14.14
N ALA A 189 -1.96 1.84 13.52
CA ALA A 189 -0.98 2.71 12.87
C ALA A 189 -1.62 3.53 11.75
N VAL A 190 -2.50 2.94 10.94
CA VAL A 190 -3.26 3.67 9.91
C VAL A 190 -4.19 4.70 10.55
N LYS A 191 -4.96 4.31 11.59
CA LYS A 191 -5.85 5.26 12.30
C LYS A 191 -5.08 6.46 12.86
N ILE A 192 -3.92 6.23 13.47
CA ILE A 192 -3.05 7.30 14.01
C ILE A 192 -2.51 8.18 12.88
N THR A 193 -1.93 7.58 11.83
CA THR A 193 -1.31 8.31 10.71
C THR A 193 -2.30 9.25 10.04
N TYR A 194 -3.52 8.78 9.85
CA TYR A 194 -4.58 9.54 9.17
C TYR A 194 -5.53 10.27 10.13
N LYS A 195 -5.23 10.28 11.43
CA LYS A 195 -6.02 10.94 12.48
C LYS A 195 -7.49 10.52 12.48
N LEU A 196 -7.75 9.25 12.16
CA LEU A 196 -9.06 8.64 12.19
C LEU A 196 -9.42 8.25 13.62
N THR A 197 -10.72 8.27 13.92
CA THR A 197 -11.25 7.83 15.21
C THR A 197 -11.61 6.34 15.18
N ALA A 198 -11.80 5.72 16.33
CA ALA A 198 -12.42 4.42 16.47
C ALA A 198 -13.67 4.56 17.37
N ASP A 199 -14.71 3.75 17.11
CA ASP A 199 -15.77 3.62 18.11
C ASP A 199 -15.32 2.73 19.27
N GLN A 200 -16.12 2.64 20.33
CA GLN A 200 -15.73 1.88 21.52
C GLN A 200 -15.63 0.38 21.21
N ALA A 201 -16.49 -0.18 20.37
CA ALA A 201 -16.48 -1.60 20.04
C ALA A 201 -15.24 -1.97 19.20
N GLU A 202 -14.90 -1.14 18.22
CA GLU A 202 -13.67 -1.26 17.43
C GLU A 202 -12.43 -1.20 18.34
N TYR A 203 -12.37 -0.20 19.23
CA TYR A 203 -11.26 -0.02 20.17
C TYR A 203 -11.08 -1.25 21.07
N ASP A 204 -12.17 -1.77 21.65
CA ASP A 204 -12.14 -2.96 22.52
C ASP A 204 -11.69 -4.21 21.75
N ALA A 205 -12.14 -4.36 20.51
CA ALA A 205 -11.73 -5.47 19.64
C ALA A 205 -10.23 -5.42 19.31
N LEU A 206 -9.70 -4.23 19.01
CA LEU A 206 -8.26 -4.02 18.82
C LEU A 206 -7.45 -4.36 20.08
N ALA A 207 -7.94 -3.95 21.27
CA ALA A 207 -7.32 -4.30 22.55
C ALA A 207 -7.27 -5.81 22.79
N VAL A 208 -8.31 -6.54 22.39
CA VAL A 208 -8.34 -8.02 22.46
C VAL A 208 -7.33 -8.64 21.49
N MET A 209 -7.24 -8.12 20.26
CA MET A 209 -6.31 -8.63 19.24
C MET A 209 -4.85 -8.39 19.62
N LEU A 210 -4.52 -7.27 20.25
CA LEU A 210 -3.18 -6.97 20.76
C LEU A 210 -2.70 -7.92 21.86
N LYS A 211 -3.63 -8.62 22.58
CA LYS A 211 -3.24 -9.66 23.55
C LYS A 211 -2.64 -10.92 22.89
N LYS A 212 -2.68 -10.99 21.55
CA LYS A 212 -2.04 -12.06 20.76
C LYS A 212 -0.60 -11.72 20.37
N CYS A 213 -0.13 -10.52 20.73
CA CYS A 213 1.28 -10.15 20.58
C CYS A 213 2.13 -10.82 21.66
#